data_2f0314362344321331b11c8cdece90fd
#
_entry.id   2f0314362344321331b11c8cdece90fd
#
_cell.length_a   1.000
_cell.length_b   1.000
_cell.length_c   1.000
_cell.angle_alpha   90.00
_cell.angle_beta   90.00
_cell.angle_gamma   90.00
#
_symmetry.space_group_name_H-M   'P 1'
#
loop_
_entity.id
_entity.type
_entity.pdbx_description
1 polymer ?
#
loop_
_entity_poly.entity_id
_entity_poly.type
_entity_poly.pdbx_seq_one_letter_code
_entity_poly.pdbx_strand_id
1 'polypeptide(L)'
;MNVAIFGSTGFVGKYILNSLIKNNHKVYTLVRKESEHKIKHINPINIINGEITNSTSLEQTMMNCSTVIYNIGIIREFKSKGISYKKLHLDYAKHVIDKAKLLNIKHFILMSANGVKDFGTGYQTTKYHAEEHLKKSGLNYTIFRPSLIFGKPKNDQEFCTQLRDTMIKLPIPAPIFFQNLNIFKAGNFKMSPIHVENVADFFVKSIENKTHYSQIYELGGLESFDWKAIIKTISIAVRKNKLTVPAPV
;
A
#
# COMPACT_ATOMS: atom_id res chain seq x y z
N MET A 1 -18.54 11.89 5.96
CA MET A 1 -18.82 11.40 4.60
C MET A 1 -18.84 9.88 4.62
N ASN A 2 -19.45 9.23 3.61
CA ASN A 2 -19.42 7.77 3.49
C ASN A 2 -18.26 7.37 2.59
N VAL A 3 -17.40 6.50 3.09
CA VAL A 3 -16.16 6.08 2.41
C VAL A 3 -16.09 4.56 2.33
N ALA A 4 -15.90 4.02 1.13
CA ALA A 4 -15.60 2.61 0.93
C ALA A 4 -14.08 2.41 0.94
N ILE A 5 -13.58 1.46 1.72
CA ILE A 5 -12.15 1.12 1.76
C ILE A 5 -11.93 -0.36 1.43
N PHE A 6 -11.06 -0.62 0.46
CA PHE A 6 -10.58 -1.94 0.06
C PHE A 6 -9.15 -2.12 0.57
N GLY A 7 -8.91 -3.20 1.34
CA GLY A 7 -7.61 -3.47 1.97
C GLY A 7 -7.48 -2.97 3.41
N SER A 8 -8.60 -2.75 4.11
CA SER A 8 -8.67 -2.30 5.51
C SER A 8 -8.01 -3.26 6.51
N THR A 9 -7.88 -4.54 6.20
CA THR A 9 -7.32 -5.58 7.07
C THR A 9 -5.79 -5.65 7.05
N GLY A 10 -5.12 -4.94 6.14
CA GLY A 10 -3.66 -4.88 6.03
C GLY A 10 -3.03 -3.83 6.95
N PHE A 11 -1.70 -3.82 7.01
CA PHE A 11 -0.94 -2.90 7.86
C PHE A 11 -1.36 -1.43 7.67
N VAL A 12 -1.21 -0.88 6.47
CA VAL A 12 -1.58 0.53 6.19
C VAL A 12 -3.09 0.74 6.29
N GLY A 13 -3.88 -0.25 5.83
CA GLY A 13 -5.35 -0.16 5.81
C GLY A 13 -5.96 0.03 7.19
N LYS A 14 -5.42 -0.58 8.24
CA LYS A 14 -5.86 -0.37 9.63
C LYS A 14 -5.61 1.04 10.13
N TYR A 15 -4.51 1.67 9.71
CA TYR A 15 -4.22 3.06 10.06
C TYR A 15 -5.14 4.02 9.31
N ILE A 16 -5.38 3.78 8.01
CA ILE A 16 -6.37 4.56 7.24
C ILE A 16 -7.76 4.40 7.87
N LEU A 17 -8.18 3.18 8.21
CA LEU A 17 -9.47 2.90 8.84
C LEU A 17 -9.63 3.68 10.16
N ASN A 18 -8.63 3.64 11.04
CA ASN A 18 -8.65 4.37 12.30
C ASN A 18 -8.69 5.90 12.08
N SER A 19 -7.93 6.41 11.11
CA SER A 19 -7.92 7.84 10.77
C SER A 19 -9.26 8.28 10.19
N LEU A 20 -9.92 7.47 9.36
CA LEU A 20 -11.28 7.73 8.85
C LEU A 20 -12.30 7.86 9.98
N ILE A 21 -12.28 6.93 10.93
CA ILE A 21 -13.19 6.94 12.10
C ILE A 21 -12.93 8.16 12.97
N LYS A 22 -11.67 8.46 13.27
CA LYS A 22 -11.26 9.63 14.06
C LYS A 22 -11.75 10.95 13.44
N ASN A 23 -11.86 11.00 12.11
CA ASN A 23 -12.36 12.16 11.37
C ASN A 23 -13.87 12.07 11.05
N ASN A 24 -14.62 11.24 11.78
CA ASN A 24 -16.09 11.11 11.70
C ASN A 24 -16.62 10.69 10.31
N HIS A 25 -15.83 9.91 9.55
CA HIS A 25 -16.31 9.29 8.32
C HIS A 25 -17.06 7.99 8.64
N LYS A 26 -18.17 7.76 7.94
CA LYS A 26 -18.87 6.47 7.97
C LYS A 26 -18.16 5.53 6.98
N VAL A 27 -17.63 4.43 7.51
CA VAL A 27 -16.77 3.53 6.73
C VAL A 27 -17.50 2.26 6.33
N TYR A 28 -17.37 1.88 5.07
CA TYR A 28 -17.78 0.62 4.49
C TYR A 28 -16.55 -0.13 3.99
N THR A 29 -16.46 -1.43 4.27
CA THR A 29 -15.29 -2.20 3.84
C THR A 29 -15.65 -3.59 3.40
N LEU A 30 -15.10 -4.02 2.26
CA LEU A 30 -15.20 -5.38 1.77
C LEU A 30 -14.09 -6.23 2.40
N VAL A 31 -14.48 -7.30 3.06
CA VAL A 31 -13.55 -8.18 3.78
C VAL A 31 -13.90 -9.63 3.51
N ARG A 32 -12.90 -10.45 3.25
CA ARG A 32 -13.10 -11.89 3.22
C ARG A 32 -13.43 -12.41 4.61
N LYS A 33 -14.36 -13.34 4.73
CA LYS A 33 -14.87 -13.85 6.02
C LYS A 33 -13.75 -14.30 6.95
N GLU A 34 -12.74 -14.98 6.43
CA GLU A 34 -11.58 -15.43 7.21
C GLU A 34 -10.68 -14.30 7.72
N SER A 35 -10.81 -13.09 7.18
CA SER A 35 -10.02 -11.91 7.58
C SER A 35 -10.79 -10.93 8.47
N GLU A 36 -12.06 -11.13 8.70
CA GLU A 36 -12.93 -10.22 9.47
C GLU A 36 -12.43 -10.04 10.91
N HIS A 37 -11.92 -11.12 11.53
CA HIS A 37 -11.38 -11.07 12.89
C HIS A 37 -10.29 -10.01 13.10
N LYS A 38 -9.62 -9.56 12.04
CA LYS A 38 -8.54 -8.56 12.11
C LYS A 38 -9.03 -7.14 12.40
N ILE A 39 -10.30 -6.85 12.10
CA ILE A 39 -10.86 -5.49 12.21
C ILE A 39 -12.23 -5.44 12.91
N LYS A 40 -12.87 -6.57 13.22
CA LYS A 40 -14.20 -6.60 13.86
C LYS A 40 -14.28 -5.86 15.21
N HIS A 41 -13.13 -5.64 15.86
CA HIS A 41 -13.04 -4.89 17.12
C HIS A 41 -12.95 -3.37 16.91
N ILE A 42 -12.85 -2.91 15.66
CA ILE A 42 -12.80 -1.48 15.31
C ILE A 42 -14.23 -1.01 15.03
N ASN A 43 -14.73 -0.07 15.80
CA ASN A 43 -16.08 0.46 15.67
C ASN A 43 -16.05 2.00 15.61
N PRO A 44 -16.98 2.64 14.90
CA PRO A 44 -18.05 2.04 14.07
C PRO A 44 -17.59 1.81 12.61
N ILE A 45 -17.78 0.60 12.09
CA ILE A 45 -17.55 0.28 10.67
C ILE A 45 -18.66 -0.63 10.12
N ASN A 46 -18.93 -0.54 8.82
CA ASN A 46 -19.84 -1.42 8.10
C ASN A 46 -19.01 -2.47 7.33
N ILE A 47 -18.99 -3.71 7.82
CA ILE A 47 -18.26 -4.81 7.19
C ILE A 47 -19.20 -5.53 6.23
N ILE A 48 -18.80 -5.62 4.97
CA ILE A 48 -19.41 -6.45 3.94
C ILE A 48 -18.52 -7.66 3.72
N ASN A 49 -19.03 -8.86 3.93
CA ASN A 49 -18.30 -10.09 3.67
C ASN A 49 -18.45 -10.49 2.21
N GLY A 50 -17.31 -10.69 1.52
CA GLY A 50 -17.31 -11.06 0.11
C GLY A 50 -15.95 -10.98 -0.56
N GLU A 51 -15.96 -11.18 -1.86
CA GLU A 51 -14.78 -11.16 -2.74
C GLU A 51 -14.86 -9.99 -3.73
N ILE A 52 -13.69 -9.46 -4.10
CA ILE A 52 -13.59 -8.36 -5.09
C ILE A 52 -14.11 -8.77 -6.48
N THR A 53 -14.05 -10.06 -6.80
CA THR A 53 -14.58 -10.61 -8.05
C THR A 53 -16.10 -10.70 -8.06
N ASN A 54 -16.77 -10.55 -6.92
CA ASN A 54 -18.22 -10.57 -6.82
C ASN A 54 -18.80 -9.15 -6.97
N SER A 55 -19.51 -8.91 -8.08
CA SER A 55 -20.08 -7.60 -8.41
C SER A 55 -21.09 -7.10 -7.37
N THR A 56 -21.88 -8.00 -6.78
CA THR A 56 -22.86 -7.66 -5.74
C THR A 56 -22.16 -7.20 -4.46
N SER A 57 -21.08 -7.88 -4.04
CA SER A 57 -20.30 -7.46 -2.86
C SER A 57 -19.64 -6.10 -3.07
N LEU A 58 -19.14 -5.81 -4.26
CA LEU A 58 -18.59 -4.50 -4.61
C LEU A 58 -19.68 -3.42 -4.53
N GLU A 59 -20.86 -3.69 -5.09
CA GLU A 59 -21.98 -2.77 -5.08
C GLU A 59 -22.46 -2.46 -3.65
N GLN A 60 -22.70 -3.48 -2.85
CA GLN A 60 -23.08 -3.32 -1.43
C GLN A 60 -22.06 -2.50 -0.64
N THR A 61 -20.77 -2.62 -0.99
CA THR A 61 -19.70 -1.86 -0.32
C THR A 61 -19.70 -0.39 -0.72
N MET A 62 -20.02 -0.07 -1.97
CA MET A 62 -19.87 1.28 -2.54
C MET A 62 -21.16 2.07 -2.70
N MET A 63 -22.33 1.43 -2.78
CA MET A 63 -23.61 2.06 -3.18
C MET A 63 -24.00 3.31 -2.38
N ASN A 64 -23.55 3.42 -1.15
CA ASN A 64 -23.85 4.58 -0.28
C ASN A 64 -22.63 5.48 -0.07
N CYS A 65 -21.56 5.29 -0.84
CA CYS A 65 -20.30 5.99 -0.65
C CYS A 65 -20.09 7.08 -1.71
N SER A 66 -19.47 8.16 -1.30
CA SER A 66 -19.02 9.22 -2.21
C SER A 66 -17.56 9.06 -2.60
N THR A 67 -16.77 8.39 -1.76
CA THR A 67 -15.33 8.16 -1.96
C THR A 67 -14.99 6.69 -1.86
N VAL A 68 -14.09 6.24 -2.72
CA VAL A 68 -13.48 4.90 -2.68
C VAL A 68 -11.99 5.01 -2.42
N ILE A 69 -11.48 4.24 -1.47
CA ILE A 69 -10.05 4.07 -1.22
C ILE A 69 -9.65 2.65 -1.59
N TYR A 70 -8.71 2.51 -2.53
CA TYR A 70 -8.10 1.24 -2.89
C TYR A 70 -6.68 1.14 -2.35
N ASN A 71 -6.51 0.31 -1.31
CA ASN A 71 -5.25 0.13 -0.58
C ASN A 71 -4.78 -1.35 -0.60
N ILE A 72 -5.30 -2.17 -1.53
CA ILE A 72 -4.86 -3.56 -1.63
C ILE A 72 -3.50 -3.61 -2.32
N GLY A 73 -2.56 -4.31 -1.69
CA GLY A 73 -1.25 -4.54 -2.26
C GLY A 73 -0.46 -5.59 -1.48
N ILE A 74 0.55 -6.13 -2.12
CA ILE A 74 1.51 -7.08 -1.55
C ILE A 74 2.92 -6.66 -1.93
N ILE A 75 3.89 -6.93 -1.06
CA ILE A 75 5.31 -6.69 -1.33
C ILE A 75 5.94 -7.92 -2.00
N ARG A 76 5.38 -9.12 -1.78
CA ARG A 76 5.88 -10.40 -2.30
C ARG A 76 4.73 -11.27 -2.81
N GLU A 77 4.96 -11.96 -3.92
CA GLU A 77 4.03 -12.93 -4.47
C GLU A 77 4.09 -14.28 -3.74
N PHE A 78 2.93 -14.96 -3.69
CA PHE A 78 2.79 -16.34 -3.22
C PHE A 78 1.99 -17.11 -4.28
N LYS A 79 2.64 -17.42 -5.41
CA LYS A 79 1.99 -18.00 -6.60
C LYS A 79 1.27 -19.31 -6.30
N SER A 80 1.83 -20.16 -5.44
CA SER A 80 1.18 -21.41 -4.98
C SER A 80 -0.14 -21.19 -4.24
N LYS A 81 -0.37 -19.98 -3.71
CA LYS A 81 -1.62 -19.57 -3.03
C LYS A 81 -2.51 -18.70 -3.92
N GLY A 82 -2.22 -18.57 -5.22
CA GLY A 82 -2.95 -17.68 -6.13
C GLY A 82 -2.82 -16.20 -5.81
N ILE A 83 -1.75 -15.80 -5.10
CA ILE A 83 -1.47 -14.42 -4.70
C ILE A 83 -0.37 -13.86 -5.60
N SER A 84 -0.73 -12.95 -6.51
CA SER A 84 0.21 -12.33 -7.46
C SER A 84 0.02 -10.82 -7.54
N TYR A 85 1.07 -10.12 -7.99
CA TYR A 85 0.99 -8.69 -8.28
C TYR A 85 -0.10 -8.38 -9.31
N LYS A 86 -0.13 -9.14 -10.42
CA LYS A 86 -1.15 -8.94 -11.46
C LYS A 86 -2.56 -8.97 -10.87
N LYS A 87 -2.89 -9.99 -10.09
CA LYS A 87 -4.23 -10.18 -9.51
C LYS A 87 -4.59 -9.04 -8.55
N LEU A 88 -3.70 -8.72 -7.60
CA LEU A 88 -4.04 -7.81 -6.50
C LEU A 88 -3.80 -6.34 -6.85
N HIS A 89 -2.75 -6.01 -7.63
CA HIS A 89 -2.45 -4.63 -7.98
C HIS A 89 -3.22 -4.15 -9.20
N LEU A 90 -3.48 -5.03 -10.17
CA LEU A 90 -4.07 -4.65 -11.45
C LEU A 90 -5.50 -5.16 -11.61
N ASP A 91 -5.71 -6.48 -11.63
CA ASP A 91 -7.02 -7.04 -11.99
C ASP A 91 -8.10 -6.62 -10.97
N TYR A 92 -7.82 -6.71 -9.67
CA TYR A 92 -8.74 -6.28 -8.62
C TYR A 92 -8.94 -4.76 -8.59
N ALA A 93 -7.88 -3.98 -8.84
CA ALA A 93 -8.01 -2.52 -8.93
C ALA A 93 -8.95 -2.14 -10.09
N LYS A 94 -8.81 -2.78 -11.25
CA LYS A 94 -9.71 -2.58 -12.40
C LYS A 94 -11.16 -2.87 -12.03
N HIS A 95 -11.47 -4.02 -11.42
CA HIS A 95 -12.84 -4.36 -11.00
C HIS A 95 -13.44 -3.28 -10.09
N VAL A 96 -12.66 -2.78 -9.12
CA VAL A 96 -13.13 -1.74 -8.19
C VAL A 96 -13.29 -0.39 -8.89
N ILE A 97 -12.37 -0.01 -9.77
CA ILE A 97 -12.44 1.24 -10.55
C ILE A 97 -13.66 1.22 -11.48
N ASP A 98 -13.86 0.15 -12.22
CA ASP A 98 -14.97 0.02 -13.18
C ASP A 98 -16.32 0.05 -12.46
N LYS A 99 -16.44 -0.65 -11.32
CA LYS A 99 -17.67 -0.59 -10.49
C LYS A 99 -17.86 0.81 -9.89
N ALA A 100 -16.81 1.48 -9.42
CA ALA A 100 -16.90 2.84 -8.89
C ALA A 100 -17.39 3.84 -9.95
N LYS A 101 -16.94 3.68 -11.21
CA LYS A 101 -17.46 4.48 -12.34
C LYS A 101 -18.96 4.24 -12.57
N LEU A 102 -19.39 2.98 -12.60
CA LEU A 102 -20.81 2.63 -12.79
C LEU A 102 -21.70 3.20 -11.68
N LEU A 103 -21.20 3.29 -10.46
CA LEU A 103 -21.91 3.83 -9.29
C LEU A 103 -21.74 5.36 -9.13
N ASN A 104 -21.12 6.04 -10.10
CA ASN A 104 -20.90 7.49 -10.09
C ASN A 104 -20.18 7.97 -8.80
N ILE A 105 -19.19 7.22 -8.34
CA ILE A 105 -18.36 7.62 -7.19
C ILE A 105 -17.68 8.96 -7.49
N LYS A 106 -17.75 9.89 -6.53
CA LYS A 106 -17.24 11.26 -6.73
C LYS A 106 -15.71 11.35 -6.67
N HIS A 107 -15.07 10.49 -5.88
CA HIS A 107 -13.61 10.52 -5.70
C HIS A 107 -13.04 9.12 -5.49
N PHE A 108 -11.98 8.78 -6.22
CA PHE A 108 -11.26 7.52 -6.10
C PHE A 108 -9.81 7.77 -5.65
N ILE A 109 -9.40 7.18 -4.53
CA ILE A 109 -8.06 7.34 -3.98
C ILE A 109 -7.32 6.00 -4.09
N LEU A 110 -6.21 6.02 -4.82
CA LEU A 110 -5.42 4.83 -5.11
C LEU A 110 -4.09 4.84 -4.35
N MET A 111 -3.81 3.76 -3.60
CA MET A 111 -2.48 3.48 -3.08
C MET A 111 -1.61 2.84 -4.17
N SER A 112 -0.72 3.62 -4.74
CA SER A 112 0.32 3.15 -5.64
C SER A 112 1.66 2.93 -4.91
N ALA A 113 2.78 3.21 -5.56
CA ALA A 113 4.11 3.14 -4.95
C ALA A 113 5.09 4.07 -5.66
N ASN A 114 6.10 4.53 -4.94
CA ASN A 114 7.22 5.23 -5.55
C ASN A 114 7.96 4.34 -6.56
N GLY A 115 8.41 4.94 -7.66
CA GLY A 115 9.17 4.27 -8.71
C GLY A 115 8.38 3.35 -9.64
N VAL A 116 7.03 3.45 -9.67
CA VAL A 116 6.21 2.72 -10.66
C VAL A 116 6.54 3.20 -12.08
N LYS A 117 6.58 2.26 -13.03
CA LYS A 117 6.91 2.52 -14.44
C LYS A 117 6.38 1.40 -15.32
N ASP A 118 6.18 1.72 -16.60
CA ASP A 118 5.63 0.78 -17.59
C ASP A 118 6.53 -0.45 -17.80
N PHE A 119 7.83 -0.22 -17.94
CA PHE A 119 8.84 -1.27 -18.10
C PHE A 119 9.68 -1.40 -16.83
N GLY A 120 9.31 -2.34 -15.97
CA GLY A 120 9.98 -2.57 -14.69
C GLY A 120 9.75 -3.96 -14.13
N THR A 121 9.91 -4.10 -12.83
CA THR A 121 9.52 -5.35 -12.13
C THR A 121 8.02 -5.55 -12.21
N GLY A 122 7.55 -6.79 -12.05
CA GLY A 122 6.10 -7.08 -12.01
C GLY A 122 5.33 -6.23 -10.99
N TYR A 123 5.97 -5.89 -9.86
CA TYR A 123 5.41 -4.96 -8.87
C TYR A 123 5.19 -3.56 -9.46
N GLN A 124 6.21 -2.99 -10.10
CA GLN A 124 6.17 -1.64 -10.67
C GLN A 124 5.18 -1.53 -11.81
N THR A 125 5.25 -2.48 -12.75
CA THR A 125 4.42 -2.51 -13.96
C THR A 125 2.93 -2.69 -13.63
N THR A 126 2.59 -3.58 -12.71
CA THR A 126 1.18 -3.83 -12.38
C THR A 126 0.53 -2.64 -11.67
N LYS A 127 1.26 -1.95 -10.80
CA LYS A 127 0.76 -0.71 -10.19
C LYS A 127 0.67 0.44 -11.20
N TYR A 128 1.64 0.58 -12.09
CA TYR A 128 1.60 1.56 -13.17
C TYR A 128 0.35 1.38 -14.04
N HIS A 129 0.06 0.15 -14.48
CA HIS A 129 -1.13 -0.11 -15.30
C HIS A 129 -2.45 0.11 -14.54
N ALA A 130 -2.48 -0.09 -13.22
CA ALA A 130 -3.64 0.28 -12.40
C ALA A 130 -3.86 1.79 -12.35
N GLU A 131 -2.77 2.59 -12.24
CA GLU A 131 -2.86 4.04 -12.33
C GLU A 131 -3.38 4.50 -13.70
N GLU A 132 -2.83 3.93 -14.79
CA GLU A 132 -3.26 4.28 -16.16
C GLU A 132 -4.74 3.93 -16.41
N HIS A 133 -5.22 2.80 -15.85
CA HIS A 133 -6.63 2.45 -15.95
C HIS A 133 -7.51 3.46 -15.18
N LEU A 134 -7.09 3.86 -13.98
CA LEU A 134 -7.80 4.87 -13.20
C LEU A 134 -7.85 6.23 -13.91
N LYS A 135 -6.72 6.70 -14.45
CA LYS A 135 -6.66 7.96 -15.20
C LYS A 135 -7.62 7.98 -16.40
N LYS A 136 -7.75 6.84 -17.09
CA LYS A 136 -8.65 6.68 -18.26
C LYS A 136 -10.11 6.45 -17.89
N SER A 137 -10.43 6.22 -16.63
CA SER A 137 -11.79 5.88 -16.18
C SER A 137 -12.78 7.04 -16.27
N GLY A 138 -12.30 8.29 -16.20
CA GLY A 138 -13.12 9.51 -16.09
C GLY A 138 -13.53 9.86 -14.67
N LEU A 139 -13.14 9.07 -13.66
CA LEU A 139 -13.34 9.39 -12.24
C LEU A 139 -12.42 10.54 -11.81
N ASN A 140 -12.87 11.38 -10.87
CA ASN A 140 -11.92 12.22 -10.13
C ASN A 140 -11.07 11.31 -9.26
N TYR A 141 -9.75 11.42 -9.37
CA TYR A 141 -8.84 10.54 -8.64
C TYR A 141 -7.77 11.30 -7.88
N THR A 142 -7.23 10.65 -6.84
CA THR A 142 -5.94 11.00 -6.23
C THR A 142 -5.09 9.74 -6.14
N ILE A 143 -3.86 9.81 -6.59
CA ILE A 143 -2.92 8.69 -6.53
C ILE A 143 -1.80 9.04 -5.57
N PHE A 144 -1.61 8.21 -4.55
CA PHE A 144 -0.48 8.32 -3.64
C PHE A 144 0.57 7.26 -3.97
N ARG A 145 1.81 7.69 -4.16
CA ARG A 145 3.00 6.89 -4.41
C ARG A 145 3.94 6.95 -3.20
N PRO A 146 3.65 6.24 -2.12
CA PRO A 146 4.53 6.26 -0.97
C PRO A 146 5.87 5.59 -1.27
N SER A 147 6.91 6.13 -0.65
CA SER A 147 8.19 5.46 -0.46
C SER A 147 8.01 4.31 0.55
N LEU A 148 9.06 3.90 1.22
CA LEU A 148 9.01 2.86 2.24
C LEU A 148 8.14 3.30 3.42
N ILE A 149 7.03 2.58 3.65
CA ILE A 149 6.14 2.86 4.78
C ILE A 149 6.58 2.04 6.00
N PHE A 150 6.77 2.70 7.13
CA PHE A 150 7.12 2.07 8.40
C PHE A 150 6.20 2.49 9.53
N GLY A 151 6.19 1.71 10.61
CA GLY A 151 5.42 2.02 11.82
C GLY A 151 5.15 0.77 12.66
N LYS A 152 4.31 0.91 13.70
CA LYS A 152 3.99 -0.21 14.60
C LYS A 152 3.16 -1.28 13.88
N PRO A 153 3.64 -2.51 13.73
CA PRO A 153 3.02 -3.51 12.84
C PRO A 153 1.67 -4.04 13.31
N LYS A 154 1.32 -3.99 14.60
CA LYS A 154 0.04 -4.49 15.15
C LYS A 154 -0.31 -5.91 14.63
N ASN A 155 0.65 -6.83 14.64
CA ASN A 155 0.57 -8.21 14.14
C ASN A 155 0.46 -8.37 12.61
N ASP A 156 0.69 -7.31 11.84
CA ASP A 156 0.75 -7.38 10.37
C ASP A 156 2.20 -7.43 9.90
N GLN A 157 2.39 -7.82 8.64
CA GLN A 157 3.69 -7.67 7.98
C GLN A 157 3.95 -6.18 7.68
N GLU A 158 5.06 -5.68 8.21
CA GLU A 158 5.56 -4.34 8.00
C GLU A 158 7.03 -4.46 7.54
N PHE A 159 7.47 -3.50 6.75
CA PHE A 159 8.77 -3.58 6.08
C PHE A 159 9.95 -3.76 7.05
N CYS A 160 10.06 -2.95 8.10
CA CYS A 160 11.19 -3.04 9.04
C CYS A 160 11.19 -4.37 9.80
N THR A 161 10.00 -4.86 10.17
CA THR A 161 9.81 -6.16 10.82
C THR A 161 10.21 -7.30 9.89
N GLN A 162 9.77 -7.21 8.62
CA GLN A 162 10.12 -8.20 7.61
C GLN A 162 11.64 -8.22 7.40
N LEU A 163 12.26 -7.05 7.22
CA LEU A 163 13.71 -6.95 7.01
C LEU A 163 14.48 -7.48 8.22
N ARG A 164 14.01 -7.16 9.44
CA ARG A 164 14.55 -7.73 10.68
C ARG A 164 14.55 -9.26 10.64
N ASP A 165 13.41 -9.86 10.33
CA ASP A 165 13.23 -11.31 10.46
C ASP A 165 13.82 -12.11 9.30
N THR A 166 13.75 -11.58 8.06
CA THR A 166 14.24 -12.28 6.86
C THR A 166 15.67 -11.95 6.46
N MET A 167 16.27 -10.91 7.05
CA MET A 167 17.62 -10.48 6.69
C MET A 167 18.52 -10.27 7.90
N ILE A 168 18.09 -9.46 8.89
CA ILE A 168 19.00 -9.08 9.99
C ILE A 168 19.22 -10.23 10.98
N LYS A 169 18.18 -10.98 11.32
CA LYS A 169 18.29 -12.11 12.27
C LYS A 169 18.99 -13.34 11.69
N LEU A 170 19.00 -13.50 10.37
CA LEU A 170 19.65 -14.65 9.74
C LEU A 170 21.18 -14.60 9.92
N PRO A 171 21.87 -15.75 10.04
CA PRO A 171 23.31 -15.79 10.27
C PRO A 171 24.15 -15.53 8.99
N ILE A 172 23.55 -15.11 7.90
CA ILE A 172 24.21 -14.80 6.61
C ILE A 172 24.33 -13.29 6.41
N PRO A 173 25.36 -12.77 5.71
CA PRO A 173 25.48 -11.35 5.41
C PRO A 173 24.26 -10.79 4.68
N ALA A 174 23.91 -9.54 4.97
CA ALA A 174 22.81 -8.87 4.28
C ALA A 174 23.24 -8.36 2.90
N PRO A 175 22.45 -8.56 1.83
CA PRO A 175 22.82 -8.07 0.50
C PRO A 175 22.67 -6.54 0.41
N ILE A 176 23.71 -5.90 -0.12
CA ILE A 176 23.65 -4.51 -0.60
C ILE A 176 23.69 -4.53 -2.11
N PHE A 177 22.58 -4.13 -2.71
CA PHE A 177 22.37 -4.29 -4.15
C PHE A 177 23.12 -3.26 -5.00
N PHE A 178 23.62 -3.68 -6.16
CA PHE A 178 24.23 -2.82 -7.16
C PHE A 178 23.68 -3.13 -8.57
N GLN A 179 23.77 -2.12 -9.45
CA GLN A 179 23.38 -2.22 -10.88
C GLN A 179 24.62 -2.03 -11.76
N ASN A 180 24.59 -2.56 -12.97
CA ASN A 180 25.58 -2.31 -14.03
C ASN A 180 27.04 -2.57 -13.59
N LEU A 181 27.33 -3.69 -12.93
CA LEU A 181 28.68 -4.09 -12.49
C LEU A 181 29.40 -3.10 -11.55
N ASN A 182 28.73 -2.06 -11.07
CA ASN A 182 29.34 -1.05 -10.21
C ASN A 182 29.20 -1.42 -8.72
N ILE A 183 30.06 -2.31 -8.27
CA ILE A 183 30.12 -2.81 -6.88
C ILE A 183 30.33 -1.67 -5.87
N PHE A 184 31.08 -0.63 -6.23
CA PHE A 184 31.37 0.51 -5.33
C PHE A 184 30.10 1.33 -5.00
N LYS A 185 29.09 1.29 -5.85
CA LYS A 185 27.78 1.92 -5.60
C LYS A 185 26.75 0.99 -4.94
N ALA A 186 27.18 -0.20 -4.50
CA ALA A 186 26.28 -1.15 -3.84
C ALA A 186 25.58 -0.52 -2.62
N GLY A 187 24.27 -0.58 -2.58
CA GLY A 187 23.44 -0.07 -1.49
C GLY A 187 23.29 1.45 -1.40
N ASN A 188 23.76 2.21 -2.40
CA ASN A 188 23.70 3.69 -2.39
C ASN A 188 22.37 4.25 -2.90
N PHE A 189 21.42 3.41 -3.35
CA PHE A 189 20.09 3.90 -3.71
C PHE A 189 19.37 4.43 -2.48
N LYS A 190 18.73 5.58 -2.66
CA LYS A 190 18.10 6.31 -1.56
C LYS A 190 16.60 6.05 -1.51
N MET A 191 16.08 6.04 -0.30
CA MET A 191 14.65 5.99 -0.01
C MET A 191 14.34 7.01 1.09
N SER A 192 13.13 7.58 1.06
CA SER A 192 12.64 8.49 2.08
C SER A 192 11.52 7.82 2.88
N PRO A 193 11.85 7.01 3.91
CA PRO A 193 10.85 6.30 4.69
C PRO A 193 9.80 7.25 5.27
N ILE A 194 8.53 6.86 5.21
CA ILE A 194 7.41 7.66 5.71
C ILE A 194 6.64 6.87 6.78
N HIS A 195 6.27 7.56 7.88
CA HIS A 195 5.48 6.92 8.93
C HIS A 195 4.06 6.64 8.46
N VAL A 196 3.53 5.49 8.81
CA VAL A 196 2.22 5.00 8.35
C VAL A 196 1.06 5.91 8.76
N GLU A 197 1.15 6.60 9.90
CA GLU A 197 0.14 7.58 10.32
C GLU A 197 0.09 8.77 9.38
N ASN A 198 1.23 9.28 8.93
CA ASN A 198 1.28 10.36 7.95
C ASN A 198 0.65 9.94 6.63
N VAL A 199 0.92 8.71 6.17
CA VAL A 199 0.26 8.16 4.98
C VAL A 199 -1.26 8.14 5.17
N ALA A 200 -1.74 7.61 6.30
CA ALA A 200 -3.18 7.57 6.60
C ALA A 200 -3.81 8.96 6.62
N ASP A 201 -3.12 9.95 7.18
CA ASP A 201 -3.58 11.34 7.22
C ASP A 201 -3.68 11.97 5.83
N PHE A 202 -2.73 11.70 4.92
CA PHE A 202 -2.82 12.15 3.53
C PHE A 202 -4.06 11.60 2.84
N PHE A 203 -4.36 10.31 3.04
CA PHE A 203 -5.56 9.70 2.47
C PHE A 203 -6.83 10.38 2.95
N VAL A 204 -6.95 10.61 4.26
CA VAL A 204 -8.16 11.19 4.85
C VAL A 204 -8.33 12.66 4.48
N LYS A 205 -7.26 13.45 4.50
CA LYS A 205 -7.29 14.88 4.12
C LYS A 205 -7.59 15.12 2.65
N SER A 206 -7.39 14.12 1.79
CA SER A 206 -7.69 14.25 0.36
C SER A 206 -9.16 13.93 0.02
N ILE A 207 -9.94 13.37 0.97
CA ILE A 207 -11.32 12.96 0.71
C ILE A 207 -12.16 14.17 0.27
N GLU A 208 -12.72 14.08 -0.94
CA GLU A 208 -13.57 15.12 -1.58
C GLU A 208 -12.94 16.53 -1.59
N ASN A 209 -11.65 16.62 -1.43
CA ASN A 209 -10.93 17.88 -1.60
C ASN A 209 -10.57 18.06 -3.08
N LYS A 210 -11.28 18.96 -3.75
CA LYS A 210 -11.15 19.20 -5.20
C LYS A 210 -9.73 19.60 -5.63
N THR A 211 -8.92 20.17 -4.73
CA THR A 211 -7.52 20.54 -5.03
C THR A 211 -6.63 19.31 -5.27
N HIS A 212 -7.06 18.15 -4.80
CA HIS A 212 -6.35 16.88 -4.99
C HIS A 212 -6.88 16.04 -6.16
N TYR A 213 -7.91 16.52 -6.88
CA TYR A 213 -8.45 15.79 -8.01
C TYR A 213 -7.47 15.77 -9.19
N SER A 214 -7.34 14.63 -9.83
CA SER A 214 -6.39 14.36 -10.93
C SER A 214 -4.92 14.59 -10.56
N GLN A 215 -4.59 14.45 -9.26
CA GLN A 215 -3.23 14.64 -8.76
C GLN A 215 -2.55 13.31 -8.41
N ILE A 216 -1.23 13.31 -8.56
CA ILE A 216 -0.35 12.21 -8.16
C ILE A 216 0.67 12.78 -7.19
N TYR A 217 0.77 12.18 -6.01
CA TYR A 217 1.69 12.62 -4.96
C TYR A 217 2.71 11.54 -4.64
N GLU A 218 3.98 11.86 -4.77
CA GLU A 218 5.06 11.06 -4.20
C GLU A 218 5.15 11.36 -2.69
N LEU A 219 4.95 10.31 -1.87
CA LEU A 219 4.98 10.48 -0.42
C LEU A 219 6.30 9.94 0.15
N GLY A 220 7.04 10.80 0.80
CA GLY A 220 8.27 10.47 1.52
C GLY A 220 8.36 11.16 2.87
N GLY A 221 9.23 10.64 3.75
CA GLY A 221 9.65 11.37 4.95
C GLY A 221 10.59 12.52 4.60
N LEU A 222 10.89 13.35 5.61
CA LEU A 222 11.76 14.52 5.43
C LEU A 222 13.21 14.15 5.13
N GLU A 223 13.64 12.98 5.59
CA GLU A 223 15.02 12.50 5.43
C GLU A 223 15.09 11.37 4.42
N SER A 224 16.22 11.29 3.72
CA SER A 224 16.52 10.26 2.75
C SER A 224 17.69 9.41 3.23
N PHE A 225 17.50 8.10 3.24
CA PHE A 225 18.50 7.12 3.68
C PHE A 225 18.90 6.22 2.53
N ASP A 226 20.18 5.87 2.44
CA ASP A 226 20.60 4.79 1.57
C ASP A 226 20.27 3.41 2.19
N TRP A 227 20.31 2.39 1.35
CA TRP A 227 19.99 1.02 1.78
C TRP A 227 20.90 0.52 2.91
N LYS A 228 22.18 0.88 2.89
CA LYS A 228 23.14 0.52 3.95
C LYS A 228 22.75 1.15 5.27
N ALA A 229 22.37 2.43 5.26
CA ALA A 229 21.91 3.13 6.46
C ALA A 229 20.65 2.50 7.05
N ILE A 230 19.69 2.07 6.20
CA ILE A 230 18.47 1.38 6.65
C ILE A 230 18.83 0.04 7.33
N ILE A 231 19.67 -0.78 6.68
CA ILE A 231 20.13 -2.05 7.28
C ILE A 231 20.83 -1.79 8.62
N LYS A 232 21.74 -0.81 8.67
CA LYS A 232 22.47 -0.45 9.88
C LYS A 232 21.54 -0.01 11.01
N THR A 233 20.58 0.87 10.72
CA THR A 233 19.60 1.36 11.70
C THR A 233 18.79 0.24 12.31
N ILE A 234 18.24 -0.67 11.47
CA ILE A 234 17.47 -1.82 11.97
C ILE A 234 18.35 -2.77 12.77
N SER A 235 19.61 -2.98 12.36
CA SER A 235 20.57 -3.82 13.08
C SER A 235 20.87 -3.31 14.48
N ILE A 236 21.10 -2.00 14.61
CA ILE A 236 21.30 -1.33 15.90
C ILE A 236 20.06 -1.47 16.80
N ALA A 237 18.87 -1.25 16.24
CA ALA A 237 17.60 -1.34 16.97
C ALA A 237 17.37 -2.74 17.57
N VAL A 238 17.87 -3.80 16.94
CA VAL A 238 17.76 -5.19 17.44
C VAL A 238 19.05 -5.69 18.11
N ARG A 239 19.99 -4.79 18.41
CA ARG A 239 21.28 -5.09 19.08
C ARG A 239 22.08 -6.19 18.35
N LYS A 240 22.10 -6.15 17.02
CA LYS A 240 22.85 -7.07 16.19
C LYS A 240 23.87 -6.32 15.35
N ASN A 241 25.07 -6.86 15.22
CA ASN A 241 26.04 -6.40 14.25
C ASN A 241 25.88 -7.21 12.95
N LYS A 242 25.49 -6.53 11.85
CA LYS A 242 25.16 -7.19 10.59
C LYS A 242 26.20 -6.90 9.52
N LEU A 243 26.88 -7.94 9.08
CA LEU A 243 27.74 -7.86 7.90
C LEU A 243 26.90 -7.67 6.64
N THR A 244 27.43 -6.91 5.69
CA THR A 244 26.82 -6.69 4.39
C THR A 244 27.72 -7.16 3.27
N VAL A 245 27.14 -7.65 2.17
CA VAL A 245 27.86 -8.12 0.99
C VAL A 245 27.24 -7.54 -0.27
N PRO A 246 28.03 -7.03 -1.24
CA PRO A 246 27.50 -6.61 -2.53
C PRO A 246 26.81 -7.77 -3.25
N ALA A 247 25.62 -7.48 -3.81
CA ALA A 247 24.86 -8.43 -4.61
C ALA A 247 24.29 -7.75 -5.86
N PRO A 248 24.32 -8.39 -7.03
CA PRO A 248 23.68 -7.84 -8.23
C PRO A 248 22.14 -7.84 -8.07
N VAL A 249 21.49 -6.88 -8.76
CA VAL A 249 20.01 -6.78 -8.83
C VAL A 249 19.50 -7.69 -9.94
#